data_f016f582ada30e896e6d5155cc23791c
#
_entry.id   f016f582ada30e896e6d5155cc23791c
#
_cell.length_a   1.000
_cell.length_b   1.000
_cell.length_c   1.000
_cell.angle_alpha   90.00
_cell.angle_beta   90.00
_cell.angle_gamma   90.00
#
_symmetry.space_group_name_H-M   'P 1'
#
loop_
_entity.id
_entity.type
_entity.pdbx_description
1 polymer ?
#
loop_
_entity_poly.entity_id
_entity_poly.type
_entity_poly.pdbx_seq_one_letter_code
_entity_poly.pdbx_strand_id
1 'polypeptide(L)'
;MPERAPDFVYVIYVAAEPATVWNALIDRKLTQAYWGHFNVSDWKRGSRWEHVRSDGGGAVDLVGRVLEIDPPRRMTLSWAWPKDEADADLHTKVTFEIELVGPQSRLTVTHSDLVAGSDMDRGIRGGWPAVLSNMKSLIEAGRVMTPEIWAHP
;
A
#
# COMPACT_ATOMS: atom_id res chain seq x y z
N MET A 1 9.64 -26.29 2.05
CA MET A 1 9.47 -24.90 1.55
C MET A 1 7.98 -24.62 1.34
N PRO A 2 7.48 -23.56 1.90
CA PRO A 2 6.09 -23.19 1.64
C PRO A 2 5.91 -22.82 0.16
N GLU A 3 4.75 -23.15 -0.38
CA GLU A 3 4.40 -22.79 -1.74
C GLU A 3 4.17 -21.28 -1.83
N ARG A 4 4.72 -20.64 -2.87
CA ARG A 4 4.49 -19.23 -3.14
C ARG A 4 3.25 -19.05 -3.99
N ALA A 5 2.43 -18.08 -3.61
CA ALA A 5 1.28 -17.68 -4.41
C ALA A 5 1.74 -16.92 -5.65
N PRO A 6 0.95 -16.92 -6.73
CA PRO A 6 1.21 -16.00 -7.84
C PRO A 6 1.22 -14.56 -7.37
N ASP A 7 1.97 -13.70 -8.06
CA ASP A 7 1.95 -12.27 -7.77
C ASP A 7 0.52 -11.75 -7.87
N PHE A 8 0.17 -10.87 -6.93
CA PHE A 8 -1.11 -10.16 -6.99
C PHE A 8 -0.87 -8.86 -7.72
N VAL A 9 -1.51 -8.68 -8.87
CA VAL A 9 -1.41 -7.47 -9.67
C VAL A 9 -2.78 -6.80 -9.72
N TYR A 10 -2.83 -5.54 -9.30
CA TYR A 10 -4.05 -4.76 -9.32
C TYR A 10 -3.82 -3.43 -10.04
N VAL A 11 -4.65 -3.12 -11.02
CA VAL A 11 -4.55 -1.91 -11.83
C VAL A 11 -5.77 -1.05 -11.60
N ILE A 12 -5.56 0.23 -11.31
CA ILE A 12 -6.65 1.19 -11.13
C ILE A 12 -6.31 2.49 -11.85
N TYR A 13 -7.31 3.12 -12.46
CA TYR A 13 -7.19 4.42 -13.11
C TYR A 13 -7.79 5.47 -12.19
N VAL A 14 -7.08 6.59 -12.03
CA VAL A 14 -7.50 7.69 -11.17
C VAL A 14 -7.48 8.98 -11.97
N ALA A 15 -8.55 9.76 -11.89
CA ALA A 15 -8.69 11.03 -12.59
C ALA A 15 -7.86 12.13 -11.88
N ALA A 16 -6.54 11.98 -11.92
CA ALA A 16 -5.58 12.89 -11.30
C ALA A 16 -4.20 12.69 -11.93
N GLU A 17 -3.33 13.66 -11.72
CA GLU A 17 -1.93 13.57 -12.17
C GLU A 17 -1.15 12.58 -11.31
N PRO A 18 -0.05 12.01 -11.83
CA PRO A 18 0.78 11.07 -11.07
C PRO A 18 1.26 11.63 -9.71
N ALA A 19 1.62 12.90 -9.63
CA ALA A 19 2.05 13.50 -8.38
C ALA A 19 0.94 13.48 -7.31
N THR A 20 -0.32 13.65 -7.71
CA THR A 20 -1.46 13.58 -6.79
C THR A 20 -1.65 12.16 -6.27
N VAL A 21 -1.56 11.17 -7.14
CA VAL A 21 -1.67 9.75 -6.74
C VAL A 21 -0.51 9.36 -5.84
N TRP A 22 0.71 9.78 -6.18
CA TRP A 22 1.90 9.56 -5.35
C TRP A 22 1.70 10.12 -3.95
N ASN A 23 1.27 11.37 -3.87
CA ASN A 23 1.03 12.03 -2.59
C ASN A 23 0.00 11.29 -1.75
N ALA A 24 -1.04 10.75 -2.38
CA ALA A 24 -2.06 9.97 -1.68
C ALA A 24 -1.51 8.67 -1.08
N LEU A 25 -0.44 8.11 -1.64
CA LEU A 25 0.17 6.89 -1.10
C LEU A 25 1.04 7.17 0.12
N ILE A 26 1.61 8.36 0.25
CA ILE A 26 2.57 8.66 1.33
C ILE A 26 2.10 9.71 2.33
N ASP A 27 1.15 10.56 1.98
CA ASP A 27 0.66 11.61 2.87
C ASP A 27 -0.12 11.02 4.04
N ARG A 28 0.26 11.42 5.25
CA ARG A 28 -0.33 10.89 6.48
C ARG A 28 -1.82 11.15 6.60
N LYS A 29 -2.26 12.37 6.28
CA LYS A 29 -3.67 12.73 6.40
C LYS A 29 -4.54 11.97 5.41
N LEU A 30 -4.04 11.81 4.19
CA LEU A 30 -4.77 11.12 3.14
C LEU A 30 -4.87 9.62 3.44
N THR A 31 -3.77 8.98 3.82
CA THR A 31 -3.80 7.55 4.14
C THR A 31 -4.67 7.26 5.35
N GLN A 32 -4.68 8.13 6.36
CA GLN A 32 -5.60 7.99 7.48
C GLN A 32 -7.06 8.01 7.02
N ALA A 33 -7.38 8.90 6.09
CA ALA A 33 -8.75 9.08 5.64
C ALA A 33 -9.27 7.86 4.86
N TYR A 34 -8.47 7.31 3.95
CA TYR A 34 -8.96 6.23 3.10
C TYR A 34 -8.58 4.83 3.58
N TRP A 35 -7.60 4.70 4.46
CA TRP A 35 -7.09 3.39 4.90
C TRP A 35 -7.24 3.13 6.40
N GLY A 36 -7.50 4.16 7.19
CA GLY A 36 -7.52 4.01 8.66
C GLY A 36 -6.14 3.77 9.25
N HIS A 37 -5.10 4.00 8.47
CA HIS A 37 -3.70 3.86 8.83
C HIS A 37 -2.90 4.99 8.22
N PHE A 38 -1.72 5.23 8.77
CA PHE A 38 -0.75 6.13 8.13
C PHE A 38 0.62 5.48 8.11
N ASN A 39 1.39 5.82 7.10
CA ASN A 39 2.73 5.29 6.91
C ASN A 39 3.76 6.30 7.42
N VAL A 40 4.74 5.80 8.18
CA VAL A 40 5.82 6.64 8.74
C VAL A 40 7.14 6.16 8.17
N SER A 41 7.87 7.06 7.52
CA SER A 41 9.19 6.77 6.95
C SER A 41 9.88 8.09 6.58
N ASP A 42 11.20 8.04 6.42
CA ASP A 42 11.94 9.13 5.78
C ASP A 42 11.79 9.11 4.26
N TRP A 43 11.21 8.05 3.72
CA TRP A 43 10.96 7.85 2.28
C TRP A 43 12.24 7.98 1.44
N LYS A 44 13.30 7.38 1.95
CA LYS A 44 14.59 7.26 1.24
C LYS A 44 14.93 5.80 1.08
N ARG A 45 15.65 5.46 0.03
CA ARG A 45 16.12 4.09 -0.19
C ARG A 45 16.86 3.58 1.06
N GLY A 46 16.45 2.42 1.54
CA GLY A 46 17.01 1.80 2.75
C GLY A 46 16.31 2.20 4.05
N SER A 47 15.46 3.23 4.04
CA SER A 47 14.73 3.65 5.24
C SER A 47 13.72 2.61 5.68
N ARG A 48 13.53 2.51 6.98
CA ARG A 48 12.44 1.73 7.56
C ARG A 48 11.12 2.47 7.35
N TRP A 49 10.04 1.73 7.15
CA TRP A 49 8.71 2.29 7.16
C TRP A 49 7.82 1.49 8.10
N GLU A 50 6.79 2.16 8.64
CA GLU A 50 5.79 1.55 9.51
C GLU A 50 4.41 1.91 9.04
N HIS A 51 3.49 0.96 9.17
CA HIS A 51 2.06 1.13 8.88
C HIS A 51 1.33 1.16 10.22
N VAL A 52 0.88 2.33 10.62
CA VAL A 52 0.38 2.61 11.98
C VAL A 52 -1.13 2.79 11.95
N ARG A 53 -1.81 2.10 12.84
CA ARG A 53 -3.26 2.22 12.98
C ARG A 53 -3.61 3.58 13.56
N SER A 54 -4.59 4.25 12.94
CA SER A 54 -4.96 5.63 13.29
C SER A 54 -6.10 5.72 14.31
N ASP A 55 -6.47 4.62 14.97
CA ASP A 55 -7.58 4.56 15.93
C ASP A 55 -7.23 5.10 17.33
N GLY A 56 -6.08 5.76 17.47
CA GLY A 56 -5.63 6.32 18.75
C GLY A 56 -4.74 5.41 19.55
N GLY A 57 -4.63 4.12 19.20
CA GLY A 57 -3.78 3.17 19.91
C GLY A 57 -2.32 3.17 19.46
N GLY A 58 -2.06 3.69 18.25
CA GLY A 58 -0.71 3.74 17.70
C GLY A 58 -0.10 2.38 17.40
N ALA A 59 -0.90 1.34 17.26
CA ALA A 59 -0.42 0.00 16.96
C ALA A 59 0.21 -0.05 15.58
N VAL A 60 1.39 -0.65 15.48
CA VAL A 60 2.08 -0.89 14.21
C VAL A 60 1.62 -2.22 13.67
N ASP A 61 0.90 -2.19 12.55
CA ASP A 61 0.35 -3.40 11.94
C ASP A 61 1.29 -4.04 10.91
N LEU A 62 2.11 -3.24 10.23
CA LEU A 62 3.04 -3.70 9.21
C LEU A 62 4.33 -2.88 9.27
N VAL A 63 5.41 -3.51 8.83
CA VAL A 63 6.74 -2.88 8.76
C VAL A 63 7.48 -3.31 7.51
N GLY A 64 8.52 -2.58 7.16
CA GLY A 64 9.42 -2.96 6.08
C GLY A 64 10.49 -1.93 5.81
N ARG A 65 11.09 -2.03 4.63
CA ARG A 65 12.12 -1.11 4.12
C ARG A 65 11.72 -0.54 2.78
N VAL A 66 12.17 0.66 2.52
CA VAL A 66 12.06 1.27 1.18
C VAL A 66 13.19 0.68 0.34
N LEU A 67 12.85 -0.20 -0.60
CA LEU A 67 13.83 -0.89 -1.45
C LEU A 67 14.20 -0.06 -2.67
N GLU A 68 13.21 0.60 -3.26
CA GLU A 68 13.38 1.53 -4.39
C GLU A 68 12.42 2.69 -4.21
N ILE A 69 12.83 3.87 -4.65
CA ILE A 69 11.95 5.04 -4.68
C ILE A 69 12.35 6.00 -5.79
N ASP A 70 11.39 6.33 -6.65
CA ASP A 70 11.55 7.25 -7.78
C ASP A 70 10.24 8.04 -7.95
N PRO A 71 10.04 9.10 -7.14
CA PRO A 71 8.80 9.88 -7.19
C PRO A 71 8.64 10.60 -8.53
N PRO A 72 7.45 10.71 -9.08
CA PRO A 72 6.19 10.11 -8.63
C PRO A 72 5.84 8.81 -9.35
N ARG A 73 6.84 8.08 -9.86
CA ARG A 73 6.64 6.98 -10.80
C ARG A 73 6.67 5.59 -10.21
N ARG A 74 7.54 5.37 -9.22
CA ARG A 74 7.78 4.00 -8.75
C ARG A 74 8.28 3.96 -7.31
N MET A 75 7.78 2.99 -6.56
CA MET A 75 8.26 2.72 -5.21
C MET A 75 8.10 1.23 -4.92
N THR A 76 9.13 0.62 -4.35
CA THR A 76 9.08 -0.77 -3.89
C THR A 76 9.38 -0.82 -2.41
N LEU A 77 8.51 -1.47 -1.64
CA LEU A 77 8.67 -1.66 -0.21
C LEU A 77 8.73 -3.15 0.10
N SER A 78 9.57 -3.55 1.06
CA SER A 78 9.36 -4.84 1.71
C SER A 78 8.21 -4.69 2.70
N TRP A 79 7.52 -5.79 3.03
CA TRP A 79 6.22 -5.74 3.69
C TRP A 79 6.06 -6.98 4.56
N ALA A 80 5.97 -6.79 5.87
CA ALA A 80 5.94 -7.92 6.81
C ALA A 80 5.13 -7.57 8.06
N TRP A 81 4.72 -8.62 8.77
CA TRP A 81 4.21 -8.45 10.13
C TRP A 81 5.36 -7.98 11.04
N PRO A 82 5.08 -7.17 12.07
CA PRO A 82 6.14 -6.71 12.99
C PRO A 82 6.97 -7.84 13.61
N LYS A 83 6.34 -8.97 13.91
CA LYS A 83 7.04 -10.13 14.48
C LYS A 83 8.09 -10.72 13.55
N ASP A 84 7.95 -10.49 12.24
CA ASP A 84 8.81 -11.06 11.21
C ASP A 84 9.84 -10.04 10.70
N GLU A 85 9.92 -8.86 11.29
CA GLU A 85 10.75 -7.77 10.78
C GLU A 85 12.23 -8.16 10.64
N ALA A 86 12.77 -8.93 11.58
CA ALA A 86 14.17 -9.28 11.60
C ALA A 86 14.56 -10.36 10.58
N ASP A 87 13.59 -11.05 9.99
CA ASP A 87 13.84 -12.12 9.03
C ASP A 87 13.40 -11.69 7.63
N ALA A 88 14.39 -11.31 6.80
CA ALA A 88 14.14 -10.84 5.45
C ALA A 88 13.42 -11.88 4.58
N ASP A 89 13.61 -13.17 4.85
CA ASP A 89 12.97 -14.24 4.07
C ASP A 89 11.47 -14.32 4.31
N LEU A 90 10.97 -13.71 5.39
CA LEU A 90 9.55 -13.65 5.71
C LEU A 90 8.88 -12.38 5.18
N HIS A 91 9.66 -11.45 4.60
CA HIS A 91 9.09 -10.26 4.00
C HIS A 91 8.48 -10.58 2.64
N THR A 92 7.30 -10.00 2.39
CA THR A 92 6.75 -9.89 1.04
C THR A 92 7.25 -8.58 0.42
N LYS A 93 6.83 -8.29 -0.79
CA LYS A 93 7.28 -7.10 -1.51
C LYS A 93 6.12 -6.48 -2.27
N VAL A 94 5.97 -5.16 -2.19
CA VAL A 94 4.97 -4.44 -2.96
C VAL A 94 5.64 -3.37 -3.80
N THR A 95 5.23 -3.29 -5.07
CA THR A 95 5.69 -2.27 -6.01
C THR A 95 4.50 -1.44 -6.47
N PHE A 96 4.64 -0.13 -6.37
CA PHE A 96 3.68 0.84 -6.89
C PHE A 96 4.29 1.48 -8.13
N GLU A 97 3.55 1.44 -9.24
CA GLU A 97 3.96 2.09 -10.49
C GLU A 97 2.84 3.02 -10.94
N ILE A 98 3.19 4.27 -11.21
CA ILE A 98 2.24 5.30 -11.60
C ILE A 98 2.64 5.86 -12.95
N GLU A 99 1.73 5.80 -13.92
CA GLU A 99 1.96 6.28 -15.28
C GLU A 99 0.86 7.24 -15.68
N LEU A 100 1.23 8.29 -16.40
CA LEU A 100 0.26 9.19 -17.00
C LEU A 100 -0.31 8.54 -18.28
N VAL A 101 -1.63 8.39 -18.32
CA VAL A 101 -2.33 7.81 -19.48
C VAL A 101 -3.43 8.78 -19.88
N GLY A 102 -3.18 9.62 -20.92
CA GLY A 102 -4.06 10.73 -21.23
C GLY A 102 -4.10 11.72 -20.08
N PRO A 103 -5.26 12.20 -19.65
CA PRO A 103 -5.38 13.13 -18.53
C PRO A 103 -5.42 12.45 -17.16
N GLN A 104 -5.41 11.12 -17.08
CA GLN A 104 -5.48 10.38 -15.84
C GLN A 104 -4.22 9.58 -15.59
N SER A 105 -4.11 9.04 -14.38
CA SER A 105 -3.03 8.14 -13.97
C SER A 105 -3.50 6.70 -13.93
N ARG A 106 -2.60 5.79 -14.31
CA ARG A 106 -2.76 4.37 -14.07
C ARG A 106 -1.83 3.97 -12.94
N LEU A 107 -2.39 3.46 -11.84
CA LEU A 107 -1.63 2.91 -10.74
C LEU A 107 -1.65 1.39 -10.84
N THR A 108 -0.48 0.78 -10.89
CA THR A 108 -0.31 -0.67 -10.84
C THR A 108 0.33 -1.03 -9.51
N VAL A 109 -0.34 -1.89 -8.73
CA VAL A 109 0.20 -2.44 -7.48
C VAL A 109 0.51 -3.90 -7.73
N THR A 110 1.77 -4.28 -7.54
CA THR A 110 2.22 -5.68 -7.65
C THR A 110 2.72 -6.13 -6.29
N HIS A 111 2.08 -7.14 -5.71
CA HIS A 111 2.49 -7.72 -4.43
C HIS A 111 3.00 -9.12 -4.66
N SER A 112 4.24 -9.37 -4.30
CA SER A 112 4.95 -10.62 -4.60
C SER A 112 5.52 -11.26 -3.34
N ASP A 113 6.05 -12.46 -3.50
CA ASP A 113 6.64 -13.26 -2.42
C ASP A 113 5.63 -13.67 -1.34
N LEU A 114 4.36 -13.76 -1.73
CA LEU A 114 3.29 -14.20 -0.83
C LEU A 114 3.34 -15.72 -0.64
N VAL A 115 3.17 -16.16 0.60
CA VAL A 115 3.02 -17.59 0.89
C VAL A 115 1.56 -17.98 0.64
N ALA A 116 1.33 -18.96 -0.22
CA ALA A 116 -0.02 -19.35 -0.62
C ALA A 116 -0.87 -19.76 0.60
N GLY A 117 -2.07 -19.17 0.68
CA GLY A 117 -3.02 -19.46 1.76
C GLY A 117 -2.70 -18.85 3.11
N SER A 118 -1.62 -18.06 3.22
CA SER A 118 -1.28 -17.37 4.47
C SER A 118 -2.25 -16.22 4.77
N ASP A 119 -2.23 -15.72 6.00
CA ASP A 119 -3.01 -14.54 6.38
C ASP A 119 -2.63 -13.33 5.54
N MET A 120 -1.33 -13.16 5.26
CA MET A 120 -0.85 -12.08 4.42
C MET A 120 -1.41 -12.20 3.00
N ASP A 121 -1.35 -13.39 2.40
CA ASP A 121 -1.88 -13.65 1.06
C ASP A 121 -3.36 -13.28 0.98
N ARG A 122 -4.18 -13.76 1.90
CA ARG A 122 -5.61 -13.42 1.94
C ARG A 122 -5.85 -11.94 2.16
N GLY A 123 -5.12 -11.35 3.10
CA GLY A 123 -5.27 -9.92 3.43
C GLY A 123 -4.92 -9.01 2.27
N ILE A 124 -3.87 -9.33 1.53
CA ILE A 124 -3.44 -8.55 0.37
C ILE A 124 -4.48 -8.62 -0.75
N ARG A 125 -4.98 -9.82 -1.06
CA ARG A 125 -5.92 -10.00 -2.19
C ARG A 125 -7.27 -9.35 -1.95
N GLY A 126 -7.73 -9.32 -0.71
CA GLY A 126 -8.96 -8.61 -0.35
C GLY A 126 -8.74 -7.12 -0.07
N GLY A 127 -7.59 -6.76 0.47
CA GLY A 127 -7.30 -5.41 0.96
C GLY A 127 -7.03 -4.39 -0.13
N TRP A 128 -6.12 -4.67 -1.07
CA TRP A 128 -5.76 -3.67 -2.07
C TRP A 128 -6.95 -3.15 -2.89
N PRO A 129 -7.84 -4.00 -3.41
CA PRO A 129 -8.99 -3.48 -4.16
C PRO A 129 -9.87 -2.55 -3.34
N ALA A 130 -10.15 -2.90 -2.09
CA ALA A 130 -10.99 -2.10 -1.20
C ALA A 130 -10.34 -0.76 -0.85
N VAL A 131 -9.08 -0.80 -0.41
CA VAL A 131 -8.33 0.39 0.01
C VAL A 131 -8.12 1.35 -1.16
N LEU A 132 -7.73 0.84 -2.33
CA LEU A 132 -7.49 1.68 -3.51
C LEU A 132 -8.78 2.27 -4.07
N SER A 133 -9.90 1.56 -3.97
CA SER A 133 -11.21 2.11 -4.33
C SER A 133 -11.56 3.30 -3.46
N ASN A 134 -11.27 3.19 -2.16
CA ASN A 134 -11.51 4.28 -1.21
C ASN A 134 -10.58 5.48 -1.46
N MET A 135 -9.31 5.21 -1.81
CA MET A 135 -8.35 6.24 -2.22
C MET A 135 -8.84 6.99 -3.47
N LYS A 136 -9.29 6.24 -4.48
CA LYS A 136 -9.83 6.82 -5.71
C LYS A 136 -11.04 7.73 -5.42
N SER A 137 -11.94 7.28 -4.57
CA SER A 137 -13.10 8.07 -4.15
C SER A 137 -12.67 9.38 -3.48
N LEU A 138 -11.68 9.32 -2.59
CA LEU A 138 -11.17 10.52 -1.91
C LEU A 138 -10.55 11.50 -2.91
N ILE A 139 -9.73 11.02 -3.83
CA ILE A 139 -9.08 11.89 -4.82
C ILE A 139 -10.09 12.51 -5.78
N GLU A 140 -11.02 11.73 -6.31
CA GLU A 140 -11.93 12.18 -7.38
C GLU A 140 -13.18 12.87 -6.86
N ALA A 141 -13.71 12.44 -5.72
CA ALA A 141 -14.96 12.95 -5.16
C ALA A 141 -14.77 13.76 -3.87
N GLY A 142 -13.56 13.83 -3.34
CA GLY A 142 -13.27 14.58 -2.11
C GLY A 142 -13.76 13.90 -0.84
N ARG A 143 -14.22 12.65 -0.91
CA ARG A 143 -14.70 11.89 0.25
C ARG A 143 -14.45 10.41 0.05
N VAL A 144 -14.28 9.69 1.16
CA VAL A 144 -14.16 8.23 1.14
C VAL A 144 -15.55 7.60 1.10
N MET A 145 -15.63 6.35 0.62
CA MET A 145 -16.87 5.57 0.64
C MET A 145 -17.23 5.15 2.06
N THR A 146 -16.24 4.70 2.82
CA THR A 146 -16.37 4.36 4.23
C THR A 146 -15.06 4.61 4.95
N PRO A 147 -15.06 5.22 6.17
CA PRO A 147 -13.83 5.49 6.90
C PRO A 147 -13.05 4.24 7.31
N GLU A 148 -13.72 3.11 7.44
CA GLU A 148 -13.13 1.86 7.94
C GLU A 148 -13.21 0.75 6.91
N ILE A 149 -12.87 1.07 5.66
CA ILE A 149 -12.96 0.07 4.57
C ILE A 149 -12.08 -1.16 4.84
N TRP A 150 -10.98 -0.98 5.56
CA TRP A 150 -10.05 -2.05 5.93
C TRP A 150 -10.70 -3.07 6.87
N ALA A 151 -11.77 -2.69 7.56
CA ALA A 151 -12.51 -3.58 8.46
C ALA A 151 -13.56 -4.44 7.73
N HIS A 152 -13.72 -4.23 6.41
CA HIS A 152 -14.70 -4.93 5.59
C HIS A 152 -14.01 -5.62 4.41
N PRO A 153 -13.15 -6.60 4.69
CA PRO A 153 -12.37 -7.28 3.65
C PRO A 153 -13.23 -8.11 2.71
#